data_0904bf8ce8bc47d32aeba5f7a5a1af7b
#
_entry.id   0904bf8ce8bc47d32aeba5f7a5a1af7b
#
_cell.length_a   1.000
_cell.length_b   1.000
_cell.length_c   1.000
_cell.angle_alpha   90.00
_cell.angle_beta   90.00
_cell.angle_gamma   90.00
#
_symmetry.space_group_name_H-M   'P 1'
#
loop_
_entity.id
_entity.type
_entity.pdbx_description
1 polymer ?
#
loop_
_entity_poly.entity_id
_entity_poly.type
_entity_poly.pdbx_seq_one_letter_code
_entity_poly.pdbx_strand_id
1 'polypeptide(L)'
;MSTVTATRGVLGTKLGMTQVWDENNQMIPVTVVAVAPNVVTQIRTVEKDGYEAIQIASGHIDPRKVTAPLKGHFEKAGVTPRRHVTEIRTNDAANYEVGQELTAEVFEAGQIVDVVGTSKGKGFAGVMKRHNFKGVSASHGAHRNHRKPGSIGASSTPSRVFKGMRMAGRMGGERVTVMNLTIHSVDAERGFLLVKGAVPGAKGRLVFVRNARKGA
;
A
#
# COMPACT_ATOMS: atom_id res chain seq x y z
N MET A 1 -19.31 15.31 -13.78
CA MET A 1 -18.17 15.83 -13.00
C MET A 1 -17.99 14.91 -11.80
N SER A 2 -16.93 14.10 -11.75
CA SER A 2 -16.69 13.27 -10.57
C SER A 2 -16.22 14.20 -9.45
N THR A 3 -17.01 14.32 -8.40
CA THR A 3 -16.62 14.96 -7.15
C THR A 3 -15.41 14.17 -6.62
N VAL A 4 -14.21 14.70 -6.85
CA VAL A 4 -13.01 14.14 -6.23
C VAL A 4 -13.10 14.52 -4.76
N THR A 5 -13.53 13.56 -3.95
CA THR A 5 -13.57 13.69 -2.50
C THR A 5 -12.14 13.99 -2.00
N ALA A 6 -12.02 14.90 -1.05
CA ALA A 6 -10.74 15.22 -0.40
C ALA A 6 -10.02 13.95 0.03
N THR A 7 -8.88 13.65 -0.59
CA THR A 7 -8.15 12.42 -0.29
C THR A 7 -7.32 12.66 0.97
N ARG A 8 -7.76 12.10 2.08
CA ARG A 8 -7.01 12.02 3.34
C ARG A 8 -6.21 10.72 3.39
N GLY A 9 -5.06 10.74 4.06
CA GLY A 9 -4.27 9.52 4.21
C GLY A 9 -3.15 9.65 5.21
N VAL A 10 -2.72 8.52 5.76
CA VAL A 10 -1.59 8.42 6.69
C VAL A 10 -0.71 7.22 6.39
N LEU A 11 0.55 7.33 6.76
CA LEU A 11 1.50 6.23 6.78
C LEU A 11 1.44 5.56 8.15
N GLY A 12 1.34 4.24 8.17
CA GLY A 12 1.36 3.45 9.38
C GLY A 12 2.19 2.18 9.24
N THR A 13 2.40 1.50 10.35
CA THR A 13 3.11 0.22 10.42
C THR A 13 2.14 -0.89 10.78
N LYS A 14 2.08 -1.93 9.97
CA LYS A 14 1.27 -3.12 10.27
C LYS A 14 1.85 -3.86 11.47
N LEU A 15 1.13 -3.91 12.59
CA LEU A 15 1.55 -4.66 13.78
C LEU A 15 1.20 -6.14 13.67
N GLY A 16 0.04 -6.48 13.12
CA GLY A 16 -0.43 -7.85 13.01
C GLY A 16 -1.93 -7.91 12.79
N MET A 17 -2.48 -9.10 12.94
CA MET A 17 -3.92 -9.33 12.93
C MET A 17 -4.36 -9.89 14.27
N THR A 18 -5.55 -9.50 14.67
CA THR A 18 -6.26 -10.03 15.83
C THR A 18 -7.74 -10.16 15.51
N GLN A 19 -8.51 -10.57 16.48
CA GLN A 19 -9.96 -10.64 16.38
C GLN A 19 -10.58 -9.75 17.45
N VAL A 20 -11.68 -9.14 17.12
CA VAL A 20 -12.52 -8.34 18.01
C VAL A 20 -13.96 -8.83 17.90
N TRP A 21 -14.74 -8.60 18.93
CA TRP A 21 -16.16 -8.92 18.94
C TRP A 21 -16.95 -7.66 18.65
N ASP A 22 -17.95 -7.80 17.83
CA ASP A 22 -18.88 -6.74 17.51
C ASP A 22 -20.04 -6.74 18.54
N GLU A 23 -20.91 -5.74 18.44
CA GLU A 23 -22.10 -5.58 19.30
C GLU A 23 -23.06 -6.78 19.22
N ASN A 24 -23.04 -7.52 18.12
CA ASN A 24 -23.84 -8.72 17.89
C ASN A 24 -23.13 -10.02 18.31
N ASN A 25 -22.05 -9.93 19.10
CA ASN A 25 -21.20 -11.07 19.48
C ASN A 25 -20.62 -11.84 18.28
N GLN A 26 -20.44 -11.19 17.13
CA GLN A 26 -19.79 -11.78 15.98
C GLN A 26 -18.30 -11.47 16.01
N MET A 27 -17.49 -12.50 15.77
CA MET A 27 -16.04 -12.37 15.69
C MET A 27 -15.63 -11.69 14.37
N ILE A 28 -14.97 -10.55 14.45
CA ILE A 28 -14.47 -9.79 13.32
C ILE A 28 -12.94 -9.86 13.28
N PRO A 29 -12.33 -10.36 12.19
CA PRO A 29 -10.88 -10.29 12.03
C PRO A 29 -10.46 -8.87 11.70
N VAL A 30 -9.50 -8.33 12.45
CA VAL A 30 -8.98 -6.98 12.23
C VAL A 30 -7.47 -6.98 12.12
N THR A 31 -6.95 -6.07 11.30
CA THR A 31 -5.53 -5.76 11.25
C THR A 31 -5.27 -4.49 12.06
N VAL A 32 -4.30 -4.56 12.96
CA VAL A 32 -3.85 -3.41 13.75
C VAL A 32 -2.73 -2.70 13.00
N VAL A 33 -2.93 -1.41 12.75
CA VAL A 33 -1.97 -0.51 12.10
C VAL A 33 -1.60 0.58 13.09
N ALA A 34 -0.32 0.66 13.46
CA ALA A 34 0.20 1.76 14.29
C ALA A 34 0.50 2.96 13.37
N VAL A 35 -0.08 4.08 13.69
CA VAL A 35 0.12 5.36 13.01
C VAL A 35 0.92 6.27 13.94
N ALA A 36 2.24 6.35 13.70
CA ALA A 36 3.05 7.39 14.33
C ALA A 36 2.68 8.75 13.71
N PRO A 37 2.88 9.87 14.40
CA PRO A 37 2.63 11.19 13.82
C PRO A 37 3.29 11.35 12.45
N ASN A 38 2.50 11.68 11.44
CA ASN A 38 2.93 11.97 10.08
C ASN A 38 3.03 13.48 9.94
N VAL A 39 4.17 14.00 9.50
CA VAL A 39 4.41 15.44 9.39
C VAL A 39 4.30 15.85 7.93
N VAL A 40 3.59 16.95 7.66
CA VAL A 40 3.51 17.57 6.34
C VAL A 40 4.84 18.26 6.06
N THR A 41 5.56 17.83 5.02
CA THR A 41 6.88 18.38 4.65
C THR A 41 6.84 19.31 3.47
N GLN A 42 5.84 19.20 2.60
CA GLN A 42 5.67 20.06 1.44
C GLN A 42 4.23 20.07 0.96
N ILE A 43 3.79 21.19 0.45
CA ILE A 43 2.50 21.37 -0.22
C ILE A 43 2.79 21.63 -1.69
N ARG A 44 2.14 20.87 -2.58
CA ARG A 44 2.18 21.05 -4.03
C ARG A 44 0.98 21.84 -4.49
N THR A 45 1.21 22.80 -5.38
CA THR A 45 0.16 23.65 -5.95
C THR A 45 0.14 23.54 -7.47
N VAL A 46 -1.03 23.73 -8.07
CA VAL A 46 -1.19 23.67 -9.54
C VAL A 46 -0.26 24.66 -10.24
N GLU A 47 -0.10 25.85 -9.68
CA GLU A 47 0.70 26.91 -10.30
C GLU A 47 2.19 26.57 -10.43
N LYS A 48 2.76 25.89 -9.41
CA LYS A 48 4.20 25.58 -9.35
C LYS A 48 4.52 24.17 -9.85
N ASP A 49 3.66 23.21 -9.52
CA ASP A 49 3.93 21.77 -9.69
C ASP A 49 3.02 21.13 -10.76
N GLY A 50 1.98 21.84 -11.22
CA GLY A 50 1.00 21.33 -12.18
C GLY A 50 -0.06 20.41 -11.58
N TYR A 51 -0.04 20.18 -10.26
CA TYR A 51 -1.03 19.39 -9.53
C TYR A 51 -1.06 19.75 -8.05
N GLU A 52 -2.16 19.42 -7.39
CA GLU A 52 -2.32 19.58 -5.94
C GLU A 52 -2.01 18.32 -5.19
N ALA A 53 -1.18 18.41 -4.16
CA ALA A 53 -0.84 17.32 -3.27
C ALA A 53 -0.22 17.82 -1.96
N ILE A 54 -0.30 17.01 -0.93
CA ILE A 54 0.49 17.17 0.28
C ILE A 54 1.54 16.07 0.36
N GLN A 55 2.75 16.42 0.74
CA GLN A 55 3.80 15.46 1.03
C GLN A 55 3.85 15.22 2.54
N ILE A 56 3.70 13.99 2.94
CA ILE A 56 3.76 13.55 4.34
C ILE A 56 5.00 12.70 4.59
N ALA A 57 5.57 12.82 5.77
CA ALA A 57 6.72 12.04 6.19
C ALA A 57 6.49 11.37 7.55
N SER A 58 6.93 10.12 7.69
CA SER A 58 6.77 9.33 8.90
C SER A 58 7.96 8.41 9.17
N GLY A 59 8.07 7.93 10.41
CA GLY A 59 9.10 7.01 10.85
C GLY A 59 10.43 7.68 11.20
N HIS A 60 11.05 7.20 12.27
CA HIS A 60 12.34 7.71 12.73
C HIS A 60 13.49 7.25 11.83
N ILE A 61 14.45 8.13 11.57
CA ILE A 61 15.72 7.83 10.91
C ILE A 61 16.86 8.52 11.67
N ASP A 62 17.99 7.83 11.79
CA ASP A 62 19.21 8.43 12.33
C ASP A 62 19.70 9.54 11.37
N PRO A 63 19.92 10.79 11.83
CA PRO A 63 20.37 11.89 10.99
C PRO A 63 21.67 11.60 10.22
N ARG A 64 22.52 10.72 10.73
CA ARG A 64 23.78 10.29 10.07
C ARG A 64 23.53 9.48 8.79
N LYS A 65 22.34 8.86 8.67
CA LYS A 65 21.95 8.02 7.53
C LYS A 65 21.16 8.82 6.46
N VAL A 66 20.94 10.11 6.70
CA VAL A 66 20.22 10.98 5.78
C VAL A 66 21.20 11.59 4.79
N THR A 67 20.91 11.48 3.48
CA THR A 67 21.72 12.09 2.44
C THR A 67 21.57 13.61 2.46
N ALA A 68 22.60 14.36 2.05
CA ALA A 68 22.61 15.83 2.06
C ALA A 68 21.40 16.46 1.34
N PRO A 69 20.95 15.99 0.16
CA PRO A 69 19.74 16.54 -0.48
C PRO A 69 18.47 16.37 0.36
N LEU A 70 18.28 15.20 0.98
CA LEU A 70 17.13 14.95 1.85
C LEU A 70 17.20 15.78 3.13
N LYS A 71 18.40 15.96 3.69
CA LYS A 71 18.62 16.81 4.85
C LYS A 71 18.15 18.24 4.56
N GLY A 72 18.61 18.83 3.45
CA GLY A 72 18.18 20.17 3.03
C GLY A 72 16.68 20.28 2.76
N HIS A 73 16.05 19.21 2.24
CA HIS A 73 14.61 19.16 2.05
C HIS A 73 13.83 19.25 3.38
N PHE A 74 14.24 18.49 4.40
CA PHE A 74 13.61 18.55 5.73
C PHE A 74 13.93 19.84 6.48
N GLU A 75 15.14 20.38 6.33
CA GLU A 75 15.54 21.68 6.92
C GLU A 75 14.69 22.82 6.37
N LYS A 76 14.41 22.82 5.05
CA LYS A 76 13.52 23.80 4.41
C LYS A 76 12.09 23.74 4.98
N ALA A 77 11.63 22.55 5.36
CA ALA A 77 10.33 22.33 5.97
C ALA A 77 10.32 22.61 7.49
N GLY A 78 11.49 22.89 8.11
CA GLY A 78 11.62 23.04 9.56
C GLY A 78 11.34 21.77 10.37
N VAL A 79 11.47 20.58 9.74
CA VAL A 79 11.06 19.29 10.31
C VAL A 79 12.27 18.37 10.47
N THR A 80 12.27 17.56 11.53
CA THR A 80 13.29 16.51 11.71
C THR A 80 13.17 15.47 10.60
N PRO A 81 14.30 14.97 10.05
CA PRO A 81 14.28 13.96 9.00
C PRO A 81 13.47 12.71 9.38
N ARG A 82 12.66 12.23 8.44
CA ARG A 82 11.83 11.03 8.57
C ARG A 82 12.25 9.99 7.54
N ARG A 83 11.94 8.72 7.83
CA ARG A 83 12.38 7.59 7.01
C ARG A 83 11.57 7.41 5.72
N HIS A 84 10.28 7.65 5.79
CA HIS A 84 9.34 7.40 4.70
C HIS A 84 8.66 8.70 4.31
N VAL A 85 8.70 9.00 3.03
CA VAL A 85 8.06 10.17 2.45
C VAL A 85 7.10 9.71 1.36
N THR A 86 5.90 10.26 1.34
CA THR A 86 4.85 9.91 0.36
C THR A 86 4.00 11.12 0.07
N GLU A 87 3.54 11.23 -1.17
CA GLU A 87 2.60 12.28 -1.59
C GLU A 87 1.17 11.75 -1.63
N ILE A 88 0.25 12.58 -1.19
CA ILE A 88 -1.19 12.38 -1.25
C ILE A 88 -1.76 13.45 -2.17
N ARG A 89 -2.26 13.05 -3.33
CA ARG A 89 -2.98 13.95 -4.22
C ARG A 89 -4.35 14.25 -3.62
N THR A 90 -4.61 15.51 -3.34
CA THR A 90 -5.86 16.00 -2.75
C THR A 90 -6.17 17.37 -3.31
N ASN A 91 -7.44 17.66 -3.46
CA ASN A 91 -7.88 19.01 -3.90
C ASN A 91 -7.93 20.01 -2.74
N ASP A 92 -7.73 19.54 -1.51
CA ASP A 92 -7.78 20.35 -0.29
C ASP A 92 -6.36 20.69 0.22
N ALA A 93 -5.37 20.71 -0.65
CA ALA A 93 -3.98 20.97 -0.27
C ALA A 93 -3.79 22.32 0.45
N ALA A 94 -4.62 23.31 0.14
CA ALA A 94 -4.61 24.62 0.76
C ALA A 94 -5.00 24.62 2.26
N ASN A 95 -5.68 23.56 2.73
CA ASN A 95 -6.12 23.45 4.13
C ASN A 95 -5.03 22.87 5.05
N TYR A 96 -3.86 22.54 4.51
CA TYR A 96 -2.76 21.97 5.27
C TYR A 96 -1.61 22.96 5.39
N GLU A 97 -0.87 22.86 6.49
CA GLU A 97 0.32 23.66 6.73
C GLU A 97 1.58 22.79 6.80
N VAL A 98 2.72 23.34 6.34
CA VAL A 98 4.00 22.64 6.47
C VAL A 98 4.37 22.57 7.94
N GLY A 99 4.75 21.37 8.41
CA GLY A 99 5.01 21.09 9.82
C GLY A 99 3.79 20.55 10.58
N GLN A 100 2.58 20.60 10.01
CA GLN A 100 1.37 20.04 10.61
C GLN A 100 1.53 18.52 10.83
N GLU A 101 1.10 18.04 11.99
CA GLU A 101 1.08 16.62 12.31
C GLU A 101 -0.28 16.00 12.00
N LEU A 102 -0.26 14.86 11.32
CA LEU A 102 -1.43 14.04 11.01
C LEU A 102 -1.34 12.74 11.80
N THR A 103 -2.33 12.49 12.64
CA THR A 103 -2.46 11.30 13.51
C THR A 103 -3.53 10.34 13.00
N ALA A 104 -3.85 9.31 13.78
CA ALA A 104 -4.94 8.40 13.48
C ALA A 104 -6.33 9.08 13.44
N GLU A 105 -6.48 10.25 14.08
CA GLU A 105 -7.71 11.04 14.14
C GLU A 105 -8.21 11.57 12.79
N VAL A 106 -7.37 11.50 11.77
CA VAL A 106 -7.77 11.82 10.38
C VAL A 106 -8.91 10.92 9.90
N PHE A 107 -9.07 9.75 10.53
CA PHE A 107 -10.09 8.75 10.20
C PHE A 107 -11.10 8.54 11.32
N GLU A 108 -12.29 8.12 10.92
CA GLU A 108 -13.40 7.80 11.81
C GLU A 108 -13.76 6.31 11.76
N ALA A 109 -14.35 5.79 12.84
CA ALA A 109 -14.88 4.44 12.86
C ALA A 109 -16.02 4.29 11.83
N GLY A 110 -16.06 3.14 11.14
CA GLY A 110 -17.01 2.89 10.05
C GLY A 110 -16.58 3.42 8.70
N GLN A 111 -15.58 4.28 8.62
CA GLN A 111 -15.10 4.85 7.36
C GLN A 111 -14.51 3.79 6.43
N ILE A 112 -14.77 3.92 5.12
CA ILE A 112 -14.24 3.03 4.08
C ILE A 112 -12.90 3.58 3.59
N VAL A 113 -11.88 2.71 3.57
CA VAL A 113 -10.50 3.06 3.23
C VAL A 113 -9.87 2.08 2.25
N ASP A 114 -8.90 2.58 1.49
CA ASP A 114 -7.99 1.78 0.69
C ASP A 114 -6.65 1.66 1.42
N VAL A 115 -6.14 0.45 1.54
CA VAL A 115 -4.84 0.22 2.16
C VAL A 115 -3.83 -0.27 1.14
N VAL A 116 -2.75 0.48 1.00
CA VAL A 116 -1.66 0.20 0.07
C VAL A 116 -0.45 -0.30 0.85
N GLY A 117 0.15 -1.38 0.38
CA GLY A 117 1.37 -1.91 0.98
C GLY A 117 2.17 -2.77 0.02
N THR A 118 3.35 -3.18 0.44
CA THR A 118 4.17 -4.11 -0.34
C THR A 118 3.87 -5.54 0.09
N SER A 119 3.42 -6.36 -0.85
CA SER A 119 3.08 -7.77 -0.59
C SER A 119 4.29 -8.58 -0.13
N LYS A 120 4.04 -9.70 0.55
CA LYS A 120 5.11 -10.62 0.95
C LYS A 120 5.79 -11.20 -0.30
N GLY A 121 7.11 -11.15 -0.38
CA GLY A 121 7.88 -11.79 -1.44
C GLY A 121 7.73 -13.31 -1.40
N LYS A 122 7.62 -13.94 -2.57
CA LYS A 122 7.52 -15.41 -2.75
C LYS A 122 8.67 -15.95 -3.60
N GLY A 123 9.70 -15.12 -3.86
CA GLY A 123 10.84 -15.48 -4.68
C GLY A 123 10.49 -15.73 -6.14
N PHE A 124 11.29 -16.54 -6.82
CA PHE A 124 11.01 -17.01 -8.18
C PHE A 124 9.93 -18.09 -8.11
N ALA A 125 8.81 -17.88 -8.79
CA ALA A 125 7.67 -18.80 -8.79
C ALA A 125 7.39 -19.32 -10.19
N GLY A 126 7.11 -20.60 -10.27
CA GLY A 126 6.66 -21.26 -11.51
C GLY A 126 5.25 -20.80 -11.92
N VAL A 127 4.90 -21.09 -13.17
CA VAL A 127 3.63 -20.64 -13.77
C VAL A 127 2.38 -21.15 -13.05
N MET A 128 2.44 -22.32 -12.43
CA MET A 128 1.32 -22.85 -11.65
C MET A 128 1.03 -21.98 -10.41
N LYS A 129 2.06 -21.62 -9.64
CA LYS A 129 1.93 -20.76 -8.46
C LYS A 129 1.65 -19.31 -8.81
N ARG A 130 2.31 -18.80 -9.87
CA ARG A 130 2.26 -17.37 -10.23
C ARG A 130 1.00 -17.00 -11.01
N HIS A 131 0.52 -17.88 -11.87
CA HIS A 131 -0.56 -17.61 -12.81
C HIS A 131 -1.71 -18.63 -12.77
N ASN A 132 -1.68 -19.59 -11.84
CA ASN A 132 -2.69 -20.63 -11.68
C ASN A 132 -2.83 -21.53 -12.90
N PHE A 133 -1.72 -21.84 -13.60
CA PHE A 133 -1.74 -22.77 -14.70
C PHE A 133 -2.06 -24.19 -14.20
N LYS A 134 -2.86 -24.92 -14.96
CA LYS A 134 -3.33 -26.27 -14.59
C LYS A 134 -2.19 -27.29 -14.57
N GLY A 135 -1.20 -27.14 -15.44
CA GLY A 135 -0.15 -28.15 -15.65
C GLY A 135 -0.66 -29.34 -16.47
N VAL A 136 0.09 -30.41 -16.46
CA VAL A 136 -0.22 -31.65 -17.18
C VAL A 136 -0.30 -32.80 -16.18
N SER A 137 -1.19 -33.76 -16.43
CA SER A 137 -1.39 -34.96 -15.56
C SER A 137 -0.09 -35.71 -15.33
N ALA A 138 -0.02 -36.49 -14.23
CA ALA A 138 1.15 -37.28 -13.89
C ALA A 138 1.26 -38.62 -14.69
N SER A 139 0.28 -38.91 -15.55
CA SER A 139 0.17 -40.15 -16.31
C SER A 139 -0.04 -39.88 -17.81
N HIS A 140 -0.34 -40.92 -18.59
CA HIS A 140 -0.60 -40.84 -20.04
C HIS A 140 0.56 -40.22 -20.83
N GLY A 141 1.80 -40.63 -20.55
CA GLY A 141 2.98 -40.24 -21.32
C GLY A 141 3.40 -38.76 -21.15
N ALA A 142 2.90 -38.07 -20.13
CA ALA A 142 3.21 -36.65 -19.91
C ALA A 142 4.71 -36.38 -19.68
N HIS A 143 5.50 -37.37 -19.27
CA HIS A 143 6.93 -37.26 -19.00
C HIS A 143 7.27 -36.02 -18.12
N ARG A 144 8.37 -35.32 -18.37
CA ARG A 144 8.90 -34.19 -17.54
C ARG A 144 8.17 -32.86 -17.73
N ASN A 145 6.89 -32.83 -18.16
CA ASN A 145 6.14 -31.61 -18.51
C ASN A 145 5.11 -31.17 -17.47
N HIS A 146 5.00 -31.87 -16.34
CA HIS A 146 3.91 -31.71 -15.35
C HIS A 146 3.68 -30.27 -14.90
N ARG A 147 4.73 -29.48 -14.71
CA ARG A 147 4.66 -28.12 -14.14
C ARG A 147 5.11 -27.03 -15.10
N LYS A 148 5.31 -27.34 -16.38
CA LYS A 148 5.76 -26.41 -17.40
C LYS A 148 4.61 -25.53 -17.92
N PRO A 149 4.91 -24.35 -18.54
CA PRO A 149 3.88 -23.46 -19.07
C PRO A 149 3.13 -24.04 -20.29
N GLY A 150 3.70 -25.01 -20.99
CA GLY A 150 3.22 -25.48 -22.29
C GLY A 150 3.74 -24.63 -23.45
N SER A 151 2.97 -24.55 -24.53
CA SER A 151 3.33 -23.72 -25.69
C SER A 151 3.31 -22.24 -25.31
N ILE A 152 4.30 -21.48 -25.82
CA ILE A 152 4.41 -20.04 -25.60
C ILE A 152 4.17 -19.22 -26.87
N GLY A 153 3.86 -19.89 -27.99
CA GLY A 153 3.59 -19.24 -29.26
C GLY A 153 3.38 -20.23 -30.40
N ALA A 154 3.24 -19.73 -31.59
CA ALA A 154 3.16 -20.48 -32.83
C ALA A 154 4.51 -20.48 -33.55
N SER A 155 4.58 -21.13 -34.74
CA SER A 155 5.80 -21.32 -35.53
C SER A 155 6.23 -20.00 -36.26
N SER A 156 6.25 -20.02 -37.59
CA SER A 156 6.79 -18.94 -38.44
C SER A 156 5.99 -17.63 -38.36
N THR A 157 4.71 -17.70 -38.04
CA THR A 157 3.87 -16.51 -37.82
C THR A 157 3.31 -16.56 -36.40
N PRO A 158 3.56 -15.57 -35.53
CA PRO A 158 4.21 -14.27 -35.72
C PRO A 158 5.75 -14.27 -35.53
N SER A 159 6.44 -15.41 -35.45
CA SER A 159 7.89 -15.54 -35.28
C SER A 159 8.45 -14.90 -34.00
N ARG A 160 7.62 -14.67 -33.02
CA ARG A 160 7.98 -14.06 -31.72
C ARG A 160 7.04 -14.50 -30.61
N VAL A 161 7.48 -14.37 -29.37
CA VAL A 161 6.64 -14.48 -28.19
C VAL A 161 6.03 -13.10 -27.89
N PHE A 162 4.72 -13.04 -27.69
CA PHE A 162 4.03 -11.78 -27.41
C PHE A 162 4.46 -11.22 -26.05
N LYS A 163 4.53 -9.87 -25.97
CA LYS A 163 4.75 -9.18 -24.72
C LYS A 163 3.59 -9.48 -23.75
N GLY A 164 3.91 -9.64 -22.46
CA GLY A 164 2.90 -9.96 -21.44
C GLY A 164 2.54 -11.45 -21.35
N MET A 165 3.19 -12.34 -22.12
CA MET A 165 3.01 -13.79 -21.99
C MET A 165 3.29 -14.22 -20.55
N ARG A 166 2.38 -15.00 -19.96
CA ARG A 166 2.49 -15.46 -18.58
C ARG A 166 3.56 -16.53 -18.44
N MET A 167 4.65 -16.18 -17.79
CA MET A 167 5.81 -17.05 -17.55
C MET A 167 6.20 -17.08 -16.08
N ALA A 168 7.06 -18.04 -15.73
CA ALA A 168 7.70 -18.07 -14.42
C ALA A 168 8.49 -16.77 -14.18
N GLY A 169 8.64 -16.39 -12.92
CA GLY A 169 9.38 -15.20 -12.54
C GLY A 169 9.15 -14.81 -11.09
N ARG A 170 9.66 -13.64 -10.72
CA ARG A 170 9.47 -13.09 -9.36
C ARG A 170 7.99 -12.89 -9.05
N MET A 171 7.58 -13.34 -7.86
CA MET A 171 6.22 -13.19 -7.34
C MET A 171 6.28 -12.52 -5.98
N GLY A 172 5.35 -11.60 -5.74
CA GLY A 172 5.33 -10.80 -4.50
C GLY A 172 6.43 -9.73 -4.44
N GLY A 173 6.47 -9.00 -3.34
CA GLY A 173 7.32 -7.82 -3.21
C GLY A 173 6.84 -6.65 -4.09
N GLU A 174 5.58 -6.66 -4.47
CA GLU A 174 4.93 -5.69 -5.34
C GLU A 174 4.02 -4.78 -4.51
N ARG A 175 3.82 -3.56 -4.98
CA ARG A 175 2.86 -2.62 -4.41
C ARG A 175 1.45 -3.12 -4.72
N VAL A 176 0.69 -3.42 -3.68
CA VAL A 176 -0.69 -3.92 -3.76
C VAL A 176 -1.61 -2.98 -2.99
N THR A 177 -2.77 -2.71 -3.54
CA THR A 177 -3.84 -1.96 -2.88
C THR A 177 -5.00 -2.91 -2.59
N VAL A 178 -5.40 -3.00 -1.34
CA VAL A 178 -6.66 -3.62 -0.93
C VAL A 178 -7.66 -2.50 -0.76
N MET A 179 -8.69 -2.52 -1.58
CA MET A 179 -9.71 -1.47 -1.66
C MET A 179 -10.89 -1.78 -0.75
N ASN A 180 -11.59 -0.72 -0.33
CA ASN A 180 -12.87 -0.78 0.36
C ASN A 180 -12.83 -1.61 1.66
N LEU A 181 -11.81 -1.41 2.47
CA LEU A 181 -11.75 -1.93 3.83
C LEU A 181 -12.46 -0.95 4.77
N THR A 182 -13.12 -1.46 5.81
CA THR A 182 -13.79 -0.64 6.80
C THR A 182 -12.90 -0.49 8.03
N ILE A 183 -12.80 0.72 8.57
CA ILE A 183 -12.17 0.97 9.87
C ILE A 183 -13.16 0.52 10.95
N HIS A 184 -12.76 -0.43 11.78
CA HIS A 184 -13.57 -0.91 12.89
C HIS A 184 -13.56 0.09 14.05
N SER A 185 -12.37 0.54 14.45
CA SER A 185 -12.19 1.54 15.50
C SER A 185 -10.87 2.30 15.34
N VAL A 186 -10.83 3.49 15.93
CA VAL A 186 -9.65 4.36 15.99
C VAL A 186 -9.30 4.59 17.46
N ASP A 187 -8.09 4.28 17.85
CA ASP A 187 -7.53 4.58 19.16
C ASP A 187 -6.54 5.75 18.99
N ALA A 188 -7.02 6.95 19.24
CA ALA A 188 -6.25 8.18 19.08
C ALA A 188 -5.09 8.27 20.08
N GLU A 189 -5.31 7.84 21.33
CA GLU A 189 -4.29 7.92 22.39
C GLU A 189 -3.07 7.05 22.10
N ARG A 190 -3.30 5.84 21.58
CA ARG A 190 -2.23 4.90 21.23
C ARG A 190 -1.80 5.03 19.76
N GLY A 191 -2.51 5.80 18.96
CA GLY A 191 -2.27 5.94 17.54
C GLY A 191 -2.53 4.66 16.74
N PHE A 192 -3.57 3.89 17.08
CA PHE A 192 -3.90 2.65 16.37
C PHE A 192 -5.15 2.79 15.51
N LEU A 193 -5.08 2.21 14.30
CA LEU A 193 -6.23 1.97 13.44
C LEU A 193 -6.49 0.46 13.39
N LEU A 194 -7.71 0.06 13.71
CA LEU A 194 -8.18 -1.30 13.57
C LEU A 194 -8.97 -1.41 12.25
N VAL A 195 -8.37 -2.03 11.25
CA VAL A 195 -8.97 -2.18 9.91
C VAL A 195 -9.55 -3.58 9.77
N LYS A 196 -10.83 -3.69 9.42
CA LYS A 196 -11.52 -4.98 9.23
C LYS A 196 -10.92 -5.71 8.04
N GLY A 197 -10.40 -6.93 8.27
CA GLY A 197 -9.85 -7.80 7.25
C GLY A 197 -8.33 -7.76 7.10
N ALA A 198 -7.85 -8.28 6.00
CA ALA A 198 -6.43 -8.46 5.72
C ALA A 198 -5.82 -7.23 5.02
N VAL A 199 -4.65 -6.83 5.46
CA VAL A 199 -3.85 -5.73 4.91
C VAL A 199 -2.57 -6.30 4.26
N PRO A 200 -2.12 -5.78 3.12
CA PRO A 200 -0.94 -6.30 2.43
C PRO A 200 0.34 -6.15 3.26
N GLY A 201 1.28 -7.05 3.01
CA GLY A 201 2.60 -7.03 3.63
C GLY A 201 2.76 -7.91 4.87
N ALA A 202 4.00 -7.98 5.35
CA ALA A 202 4.36 -8.68 6.56
C ALA A 202 4.16 -7.78 7.79
N LYS A 203 4.16 -8.37 8.99
CA LYS A 203 4.25 -7.66 10.26
C LYS A 203 5.48 -6.74 10.27
N GLY A 204 5.35 -5.52 10.77
CA GLY A 204 6.40 -4.50 10.80
C GLY A 204 6.61 -3.75 9.47
N ARG A 205 5.81 -4.00 8.43
CA ARG A 205 5.93 -3.29 7.14
C ARG A 205 5.08 -2.03 7.13
N LEU A 206 5.59 -1.04 6.39
CA LEU A 206 4.88 0.20 6.11
C LEU A 206 3.64 -0.09 5.28
N VAL A 207 2.54 0.56 5.65
CA VAL A 207 1.30 0.62 4.89
C VAL A 207 0.85 2.07 4.78
N PHE A 208 0.19 2.38 3.69
CA PHE A 208 -0.43 3.66 3.46
C PHE A 208 -1.95 3.47 3.46
N VAL A 209 -2.62 4.11 4.40
CA VAL A 209 -4.07 4.10 4.54
C VAL A 209 -4.60 5.42 3.99
N ARG A 210 -5.61 5.36 3.13
CA ARG A 210 -6.26 6.55 2.57
C ARG A 210 -7.76 6.30 2.41
N ASN A 211 -8.54 7.36 2.25
CA ASN A 211 -9.95 7.24 1.89
C ASN A 211 -10.12 6.35 0.66
N ALA A 212 -11.18 5.57 0.63
CA ALA A 212 -11.53 4.79 -0.55
C ALA A 212 -11.80 5.71 -1.76
N ARG A 213 -11.30 5.33 -2.92
CA ARG A 213 -11.58 6.06 -4.19
C ARG A 213 -12.90 5.64 -4.82
N LYS A 214 -13.41 4.45 -4.46
CA LYS A 214 -14.66 3.88 -4.96
C LYS A 214 -15.43 3.30 -3.79
N GLY A 215 -16.72 3.55 -3.70
CA GLY A 215 -17.56 2.99 -2.65
C GLY A 215 -17.66 3.85 -1.38
N ALA A 216 -17.26 5.12 -1.47
CA ALA A 216 -17.56 6.12 -0.46
C ALA A 216 -18.80 6.91 -0.87
#